data_d09a471f81bd84dfb288d7a0b6837339
#
_entry.id   d09a471f81bd84dfb288d7a0b6837339
#
_cell.length_a   1.000
_cell.length_b   1.000
_cell.length_c   1.000
_cell.angle_alpha   90.00
_cell.angle_beta   90.00
_cell.angle_gamma   90.00
#
_symmetry.space_group_name_H-M   'P 1'
#
loop_
_entity.id
_entity.type
_entity.pdbx_description
1 polymer ?
#
loop_
_entity_poly.entity_id
_entity_poly.type
_entity_poly.pdbx_seq_one_letter_code
_entity_poly.pdbx_strand_id
1 'polypeptide(L)'
;TEDAKRFLTGGPDDVYEEVGRVLANLEHSRSDIAAAVRTADSRSTARNIQKTWDRQLGEKNTSTVMLIVKGLRAKLSEWVVNEPKGHVWIINKEVYLAWPRAIQEVIEYLRKKEVVVPADTNTVYNMLYENHIIRNPDKDSKTTLFLPGDYSEDDAIKLRDNNVPVQWEFLVRVVWADYVFEGVPMPSTMNGILKLNKNFD
;
A
#
# COMPACT_ATOMS: atom_id res chain seq x y z
N THR A 1 8.27 -19.96 -24.80
CA THR A 1 7.79 -19.65 -26.16
C THR A 1 8.96 -19.23 -27.04
N GLU A 2 8.86 -19.42 -28.34
CA GLU A 2 9.92 -19.14 -29.34
C GLU A 2 10.29 -17.64 -29.34
N ASP A 3 9.35 -16.76 -29.08
CA ASP A 3 9.58 -15.31 -28.97
C ASP A 3 10.46 -14.93 -27.78
N ALA A 4 10.35 -15.62 -26.65
CA ALA A 4 11.24 -15.42 -25.51
C ALA A 4 12.68 -15.87 -25.84
N LYS A 5 12.84 -16.96 -26.60
CA LYS A 5 14.16 -17.41 -27.08
C LYS A 5 14.78 -16.40 -28.07
N ARG A 6 13.98 -15.83 -28.95
CA ARG A 6 14.44 -14.83 -29.94
C ARG A 6 14.89 -13.52 -29.29
N PHE A 7 14.17 -13.09 -28.25
CA PHE A 7 14.57 -11.94 -27.46
C PHE A 7 15.89 -12.21 -26.72
N LEU A 8 16.06 -13.43 -26.21
CA LEU A 8 17.25 -13.86 -25.49
C LEU A 8 18.50 -14.09 -26.39
N THR A 9 18.36 -14.25 -27.71
CA THR A 9 19.50 -14.56 -28.60
C THR A 9 20.09 -13.38 -29.39
N GLY A 10 19.64 -12.15 -29.12
CA GLY A 10 20.05 -10.95 -29.90
C GLY A 10 20.67 -9.79 -29.13
N GLY A 11 20.82 -9.89 -27.78
CA GLY A 11 21.36 -8.82 -26.95
C GLY A 11 22.83 -9.04 -26.54
N PRO A 12 23.48 -8.06 -25.94
CA PRO A 12 24.79 -8.20 -25.34
C PRO A 12 24.80 -9.27 -24.22
N ASP A 13 25.88 -10.02 -24.09
CA ASP A 13 26.03 -11.14 -23.16
C ASP A 13 25.76 -10.74 -21.69
N ASP A 14 26.09 -9.51 -21.30
CA ASP A 14 25.84 -8.94 -19.97
C ASP A 14 24.34 -8.77 -19.66
N VAL A 15 23.53 -8.43 -20.65
CA VAL A 15 22.07 -8.33 -20.49
C VAL A 15 21.45 -9.70 -20.28
N TYR A 16 21.94 -10.73 -20.97
CA TYR A 16 21.45 -12.11 -20.79
C TYR A 16 21.76 -12.66 -19.41
N GLU A 17 22.99 -12.44 -18.96
CA GLU A 17 23.42 -12.91 -17.66
C GLU A 17 22.59 -12.24 -16.55
N GLU A 18 22.34 -10.94 -16.69
CA GLU A 18 21.57 -10.19 -15.71
C GLU A 18 20.08 -10.54 -15.72
N VAL A 19 19.48 -10.72 -16.91
CA VAL A 19 18.11 -11.21 -17.03
C VAL A 19 17.99 -12.63 -16.46
N GLY A 20 18.97 -13.48 -16.69
CA GLY A 20 19.04 -14.82 -16.11
C GLY A 20 19.08 -14.79 -14.58
N ARG A 21 19.85 -13.89 -13.98
CA ARG A 21 19.91 -13.69 -12.53
C ARG A 21 18.58 -13.21 -11.95
N VAL A 22 17.91 -12.29 -12.64
CA VAL A 22 16.59 -11.78 -12.21
C VAL A 22 15.54 -12.88 -12.28
N LEU A 23 15.51 -13.66 -13.37
CA LEU A 23 14.57 -14.76 -13.56
C LEU A 23 14.83 -15.92 -12.59
N ALA A 24 16.08 -16.15 -12.20
CA ALA A 24 16.46 -17.15 -11.21
C ALA A 24 16.17 -16.72 -9.74
N ASN A 25 15.54 -15.58 -9.54
CA ASN A 25 15.21 -15.04 -8.22
C ASN A 25 16.42 -14.87 -7.29
N LEU A 26 17.60 -14.59 -7.87
CA LEU A 26 18.81 -14.34 -7.09
C LEU A 26 18.68 -12.99 -6.39
N GLU A 27 18.45 -13.02 -5.10
CA GLU A 27 18.13 -11.87 -4.24
C GLU A 27 19.20 -10.77 -4.16
N HIS A 28 20.36 -10.98 -4.77
CA HIS A 28 21.57 -10.17 -4.55
C HIS A 28 22.06 -9.40 -5.77
N SER A 29 21.32 -9.36 -6.88
CA SER A 29 21.73 -8.51 -7.99
C SER A 29 21.60 -7.03 -7.63
N ARG A 30 22.72 -6.30 -7.61
CA ARG A 30 22.82 -4.85 -7.38
C ARG A 30 22.71 -4.04 -8.67
N SER A 31 22.45 -4.68 -9.80
CA SER A 31 22.38 -4.03 -11.11
C SER A 31 21.08 -3.21 -11.22
N ASP A 32 21.20 -2.03 -11.81
CA ASP A 32 20.08 -1.15 -12.13
C ASP A 32 19.10 -1.82 -13.11
N ILE A 33 19.60 -2.68 -13.99
CA ILE A 33 18.80 -3.46 -14.94
C ILE A 33 17.91 -4.46 -14.18
N ALA A 34 18.45 -5.18 -13.21
CA ALA A 34 17.68 -6.12 -12.39
C ALA A 34 16.62 -5.41 -11.56
N ALA A 35 16.94 -4.23 -11.05
CA ALA A 35 15.97 -3.39 -10.32
C ALA A 35 14.86 -2.90 -11.25
N ALA A 36 15.19 -2.46 -12.46
CA ALA A 36 14.23 -2.03 -13.46
C ALA A 36 13.30 -3.16 -13.92
N VAL A 37 13.84 -4.36 -14.18
CA VAL A 37 13.07 -5.54 -14.59
C VAL A 37 12.11 -5.97 -13.46
N ARG A 38 12.58 -6.04 -12.21
CA ARG A 38 11.72 -6.36 -11.06
C ARG A 38 10.59 -5.34 -10.89
N THR A 39 10.90 -4.06 -11.05
CA THR A 39 9.90 -2.98 -10.97
C THR A 39 8.88 -3.09 -12.11
N ALA A 40 9.35 -3.37 -13.34
CA ALA A 40 8.48 -3.56 -14.49
C ALA A 40 7.60 -4.81 -14.36
N ASP A 41 8.15 -5.91 -13.87
CA ASP A 41 7.42 -7.16 -13.63
C ASP A 41 6.35 -6.98 -12.54
N SER A 42 6.70 -6.35 -11.42
CA SER A 42 5.75 -6.04 -10.35
C SER A 42 4.61 -5.14 -10.85
N ARG A 43 4.92 -4.11 -11.66
CA ARG A 43 3.91 -3.24 -12.28
C ARG A 43 3.06 -3.97 -13.32
N SER A 44 3.67 -4.84 -14.13
CA SER A 44 2.97 -5.66 -15.12
C SER A 44 2.03 -6.65 -14.45
N THR A 45 2.48 -7.31 -13.38
CA THR A 45 1.69 -8.25 -12.59
C THR A 45 0.50 -7.54 -11.93
N ALA A 46 0.73 -6.39 -11.30
CA ALA A 46 -0.35 -5.58 -10.72
C ALA A 46 -1.38 -5.15 -11.77
N ARG A 47 -0.92 -4.68 -12.96
CA ARG A 47 -1.82 -4.32 -14.08
C ARG A 47 -2.56 -5.52 -14.66
N ASN A 48 -1.92 -6.68 -14.75
CA ASN A 48 -2.56 -7.90 -15.25
C ASN A 48 -3.59 -8.44 -14.27
N ILE A 49 -3.30 -8.42 -12.97
CA ILE A 49 -4.27 -8.73 -11.93
C ILE A 49 -5.47 -7.79 -12.07
N GLN A 50 -5.26 -6.49 -12.19
CA GLN A 50 -6.33 -5.52 -12.37
C GLN A 50 -7.14 -5.77 -13.64
N LYS A 51 -6.48 -5.97 -14.80
CA LYS A 51 -7.16 -6.28 -16.07
C LYS A 51 -7.91 -7.61 -16.04
N THR A 52 -7.39 -8.62 -15.35
CA THR A 52 -8.05 -9.92 -15.19
C THR A 52 -9.28 -9.78 -14.32
N TRP A 53 -9.20 -8.97 -13.25
CA TRP A 53 -10.35 -8.66 -12.40
C TRP A 53 -11.39 -7.82 -13.12
N ASP A 54 -10.98 -6.80 -13.88
CA ASP A 54 -11.89 -5.98 -14.70
C ASP A 54 -12.60 -6.83 -15.79
N ARG A 55 -11.90 -7.83 -16.35
CA ARG A 55 -12.48 -8.77 -17.33
C ARG A 55 -13.43 -9.81 -16.72
N GLN A 56 -13.07 -10.36 -15.54
CA GLN A 56 -13.89 -11.38 -14.87
C GLN A 56 -15.15 -10.80 -14.27
N LEU A 57 -15.16 -9.50 -13.95
CA LEU A 57 -16.25 -8.85 -13.24
C LEU A 57 -17.21 -8.09 -14.17
N GLY A 58 -16.93 -7.98 -15.49
CA GLY A 58 -17.77 -7.26 -16.44
C GLY A 58 -18.25 -5.91 -15.90
N GLU A 59 -18.51 -4.93 -16.73
CA GLU A 59 -18.90 -3.57 -16.31
C GLU A 59 -20.09 -3.48 -15.35
N LYS A 60 -20.83 -4.58 -15.14
CA LYS A 60 -21.98 -4.68 -14.23
C LYS A 60 -21.68 -5.24 -12.84
N ASN A 61 -20.48 -5.81 -12.58
CA ASN A 61 -20.13 -6.47 -11.33
C ASN A 61 -18.75 -6.03 -10.79
N THR A 62 -18.50 -4.74 -10.71
CA THR A 62 -17.33 -4.27 -9.95
C THR A 62 -17.47 -4.74 -8.51
N SER A 63 -16.51 -5.53 -7.99
CA SER A 63 -16.57 -6.02 -6.61
C SER A 63 -16.60 -4.84 -5.63
N THR A 64 -17.28 -5.01 -4.50
CA THR A 64 -17.34 -4.00 -3.44
C THR A 64 -15.94 -3.51 -3.03
N VAL A 65 -14.96 -4.41 -3.03
CA VAL A 65 -13.56 -4.09 -2.73
C VAL A 65 -12.99 -3.09 -3.75
N MET A 66 -13.22 -3.30 -5.04
CA MET A 66 -12.76 -2.38 -6.07
C MET A 66 -13.50 -1.05 -6.06
N LEU A 67 -14.76 -1.01 -5.63
CA LEU A 67 -15.47 0.24 -5.38
C LEU A 67 -14.82 1.03 -4.23
N ILE A 68 -14.42 0.35 -3.16
CA ILE A 68 -13.70 0.97 -2.06
C ILE A 68 -12.33 1.50 -2.53
N VAL A 69 -11.57 0.72 -3.32
CA VAL A 69 -10.28 1.18 -3.90
C VAL A 69 -10.48 2.41 -4.80
N LYS A 70 -11.50 2.41 -5.65
CA LYS A 70 -11.86 3.60 -6.45
C LYS A 70 -12.21 4.80 -5.57
N GLY A 71 -12.91 4.56 -4.46
CA GLY A 71 -13.20 5.58 -3.45
C GLY A 71 -11.94 6.15 -2.79
N LEU A 72 -10.98 5.31 -2.42
CA LEU A 72 -9.67 5.73 -1.89
C LEU A 72 -8.95 6.68 -2.87
N ARG A 73 -8.86 6.30 -4.15
CA ARG A 73 -8.25 7.11 -5.21
C ARG A 73 -8.97 8.43 -5.44
N ALA A 74 -10.30 8.41 -5.44
CA ALA A 74 -11.10 9.62 -5.61
C ALA A 74 -10.90 10.61 -4.45
N LYS A 75 -10.77 10.10 -3.23
CA LYS A 75 -10.56 10.93 -2.04
C LYS A 75 -9.14 11.44 -1.89
N LEU A 76 -8.15 10.78 -2.51
CA LEU A 76 -6.74 11.16 -2.39
C LEU A 76 -6.47 12.62 -2.78
N SER A 77 -7.18 13.14 -3.80
CA SER A 77 -7.03 14.54 -4.24
C SER A 77 -7.50 15.57 -3.21
N GLU A 78 -8.35 15.15 -2.27
CA GLU A 78 -8.89 15.99 -1.20
C GLU A 78 -8.12 15.79 0.12
N TRP A 79 -7.36 14.72 0.22
CA TRP A 79 -6.69 14.32 1.46
C TRP A 79 -5.32 14.96 1.63
N VAL A 80 -5.04 15.29 2.87
CA VAL A 80 -3.71 15.71 3.29
C VAL A 80 -2.86 14.46 3.55
N VAL A 81 -1.67 14.44 2.96
CA VAL A 81 -0.71 13.34 3.07
C VAL A 81 0.45 13.77 3.97
N ASN A 82 0.91 12.89 4.84
CA ASN A 82 2.04 13.11 5.74
C ASN A 82 1.85 14.27 6.74
N GLU A 83 0.64 14.55 7.16
CA GLU A 83 0.35 15.57 8.17
C GLU A 83 -0.48 15.01 9.33
N PRO A 84 -0.35 15.55 10.54
CA PRO A 84 -1.20 15.18 11.67
C PRO A 84 -2.69 15.31 11.31
N LYS A 85 -3.47 14.30 11.68
CA LYS A 85 -4.88 14.15 11.29
C LYS A 85 -5.11 13.93 9.78
N GLY A 86 -4.06 13.77 8.99
CA GLY A 86 -4.15 13.34 7.59
C GLY A 86 -4.73 11.93 7.45
N HIS A 87 -4.99 11.53 6.22
CA HIS A 87 -5.63 10.24 5.91
C HIS A 87 -4.64 9.22 5.37
N VAL A 88 -3.52 9.70 4.82
CA VAL A 88 -2.49 8.89 4.17
C VAL A 88 -1.12 9.28 4.70
N TRP A 89 -0.31 8.28 5.01
CA TRP A 89 1.07 8.44 5.44
C TRP A 89 2.00 7.64 4.55
N ILE A 90 3.14 8.23 4.21
CA ILE A 90 4.23 7.57 3.48
C ILE A 90 5.39 7.40 4.45
N ILE A 91 5.69 6.16 4.82
CA ILE A 91 6.72 5.84 5.81
C ILE A 91 7.61 4.75 5.20
N ASN A 92 8.92 4.98 5.14
CA ASN A 92 9.87 4.05 4.53
C ASN A 92 9.48 3.61 3.10
N LYS A 93 8.94 4.54 2.29
CA LYS A 93 8.41 4.28 0.93
C LYS A 93 7.20 3.35 0.87
N GLU A 94 6.56 3.08 1.99
CA GLU A 94 5.34 2.31 2.08
C GLU A 94 4.15 3.22 2.37
N VAL A 95 2.97 2.84 1.87
CA VAL A 95 1.74 3.60 2.02
C VAL A 95 0.92 3.07 3.18
N TYR A 96 0.47 3.96 4.02
CA TYR A 96 -0.39 3.67 5.16
C TYR A 96 -1.64 4.53 5.14
N LEU A 97 -2.76 3.95 5.53
CA LEU A 97 -4.03 4.66 5.75
C LEU A 97 -4.25 4.90 7.24
N ALA A 98 -4.60 6.13 7.62
CA ALA A 98 -5.02 6.43 8.98
C ALA A 98 -6.35 5.72 9.28
N TRP A 99 -6.33 4.79 10.22
CA TRP A 99 -7.44 3.91 10.50
C TRP A 99 -8.17 4.30 11.80
N PRO A 100 -9.50 4.28 11.86
CA PRO A 100 -10.45 4.00 10.78
C PRO A 100 -10.79 5.22 9.90
N ARG A 101 -10.24 6.39 10.19
CA ARG A 101 -10.62 7.70 9.61
C ARG A 101 -10.68 7.69 8.09
N ALA A 102 -9.62 7.22 7.43
CA ALA A 102 -9.58 7.20 5.96
C ALA A 102 -10.73 6.38 5.36
N ILE A 103 -11.00 5.21 5.92
CA ILE A 103 -12.04 4.34 5.38
C ILE A 103 -13.45 4.84 5.68
N GLN A 104 -13.66 5.50 6.81
CA GLN A 104 -14.95 6.13 7.14
C GLN A 104 -15.33 7.19 6.11
N GLU A 105 -14.38 8.06 5.73
CA GLU A 105 -14.62 9.05 4.67
C GLU A 105 -14.89 8.42 3.30
N VAL A 106 -14.19 7.32 2.96
CA VAL A 106 -14.46 6.59 1.72
C VAL A 106 -15.87 6.01 1.72
N ILE A 107 -16.30 5.39 2.82
CA ILE A 107 -17.65 4.85 2.96
C ILE A 107 -18.68 5.96 2.78
N GLU A 108 -18.49 7.10 3.43
CA GLU A 108 -19.40 8.26 3.31
C GLU A 108 -19.42 8.81 1.87
N TYR A 109 -18.25 8.93 1.23
CA TYR A 109 -18.15 9.36 -0.16
C TYR A 109 -18.92 8.43 -1.11
N LEU A 110 -18.72 7.11 -0.98
CA LEU A 110 -19.39 6.12 -1.81
C LEU A 110 -20.92 6.13 -1.60
N ARG A 111 -21.37 6.27 -0.35
CA ARG A 111 -22.79 6.39 -0.03
C ARG A 111 -23.43 7.65 -0.64
N LYS A 112 -22.74 8.80 -0.61
CA LYS A 112 -23.21 10.02 -1.29
C LYS A 112 -23.32 9.84 -2.81
N LYS A 113 -22.61 8.85 -3.38
CA LYS A 113 -22.69 8.44 -4.78
C LYS A 113 -23.68 7.29 -5.01
N GLU A 114 -24.50 6.97 -4.00
CA GLU A 114 -25.49 5.88 -4.05
C GLU A 114 -24.88 4.48 -4.25
N VAL A 115 -23.58 4.34 -3.92
CA VAL A 115 -22.88 3.06 -3.99
C VAL A 115 -23.07 2.31 -2.68
N VAL A 116 -23.57 1.08 -2.79
CA VAL A 116 -23.79 0.21 -1.62
C VAL A 116 -22.48 -0.42 -1.17
N VAL A 117 -22.04 -0.03 0.03
CA VAL A 117 -20.85 -0.60 0.70
C VAL A 117 -21.18 -0.86 2.19
N PRO A 118 -20.47 -1.81 2.84
CA PRO A 118 -20.65 -2.02 4.27
C PRO A 118 -20.40 -0.73 5.06
N ALA A 119 -21.20 -0.54 6.10
CA ALA A 119 -21.06 0.63 7.00
C ALA A 119 -19.98 0.44 8.05
N ASP A 120 -19.77 -0.81 8.43
CA ASP A 120 -18.85 -1.19 9.49
C ASP A 120 -17.42 -1.26 8.97
N THR A 121 -16.54 -0.52 9.63
CA THR A 121 -15.12 -0.43 9.24
C THR A 121 -14.36 -1.75 9.44
N ASN A 122 -14.76 -2.60 10.40
CA ASN A 122 -14.15 -3.90 10.58
C ASN A 122 -14.51 -4.86 9.44
N THR A 123 -15.76 -4.83 8.99
CA THR A 123 -16.17 -5.59 7.80
C THR A 123 -15.37 -5.16 6.57
N VAL A 124 -15.22 -3.85 6.35
CA VAL A 124 -14.41 -3.32 5.26
C VAL A 124 -12.94 -3.70 5.44
N TYR A 125 -12.40 -3.66 6.66
CA TYR A 125 -11.04 -4.12 6.95
C TYR A 125 -10.82 -5.57 6.49
N ASN A 126 -11.69 -6.48 6.93
CA ASN A 126 -11.59 -7.90 6.59
C ASN A 126 -11.67 -8.11 5.06
N MET A 127 -12.59 -7.41 4.39
CA MET A 127 -12.69 -7.47 2.91
C MET A 127 -11.41 -7.01 2.22
N LEU A 128 -10.82 -5.90 2.66
CA LEU A 128 -9.57 -5.38 2.09
C LEU A 128 -8.39 -6.31 2.39
N TYR A 129 -8.34 -6.90 3.58
CA TYR A 129 -7.31 -7.85 4.00
C TYR A 129 -7.36 -9.15 3.21
N GLU A 130 -8.54 -9.79 3.11
CA GLU A 130 -8.77 -11.02 2.36
C GLU A 130 -8.47 -10.87 0.86
N ASN A 131 -8.65 -9.68 0.33
CA ASN A 131 -8.34 -9.36 -1.06
C ASN A 131 -6.92 -8.77 -1.26
N HIS A 132 -6.07 -8.85 -0.25
CA HIS A 132 -4.66 -8.40 -0.31
C HIS A 132 -4.48 -6.92 -0.70
N ILE A 133 -5.45 -6.07 -0.39
CA ILE A 133 -5.33 -4.61 -0.55
C ILE A 133 -4.54 -4.00 0.60
N ILE A 134 -4.80 -4.50 1.82
CA ILE A 134 -4.09 -4.13 3.03
C ILE A 134 -3.40 -5.34 3.65
N ARG A 135 -2.45 -5.08 4.53
CA ARG A 135 -1.66 -6.12 5.19
C ARG A 135 -1.55 -5.85 6.69
N ASN A 136 -1.70 -6.90 7.47
CA ASN A 136 -1.37 -6.87 8.89
C ASN A 136 0.14 -6.67 9.08
N PRO A 137 0.57 -5.88 10.05
CA PRO A 137 1.98 -5.72 10.38
C PRO A 137 2.58 -7.02 10.94
N ASP A 138 1.81 -7.79 11.70
CA ASP A 138 2.09 -9.17 12.07
C ASP A 138 0.77 -9.95 12.26
N LYS A 139 0.87 -11.24 12.62
CA LYS A 139 -0.30 -12.12 12.78
C LYS A 139 -1.21 -11.73 13.96
N ASP A 140 -0.67 -11.05 14.95
CA ASP A 140 -1.36 -10.69 16.20
C ASP A 140 -1.74 -9.21 16.27
N SER A 141 -1.49 -8.45 15.19
CA SER A 141 -1.79 -7.03 15.13
C SER A 141 -2.35 -6.61 13.78
N LYS A 142 -3.49 -5.92 13.78
CA LYS A 142 -4.13 -5.39 12.58
C LYS A 142 -3.56 -4.03 12.15
N THR A 143 -3.07 -3.26 13.11
CA THR A 143 -2.61 -1.88 12.88
C THR A 143 -1.23 -1.64 13.46
N THR A 144 -0.57 -0.60 12.96
CA THR A 144 0.63 -0.01 13.56
C THR A 144 0.30 1.32 14.21
N LEU A 145 1.04 1.65 15.27
CA LEU A 145 1.06 2.98 15.87
C LEU A 145 2.20 3.77 15.24
N PHE A 146 1.93 4.98 14.82
CA PHE A 146 2.92 5.89 14.25
C PHE A 146 2.96 7.20 15.01
N LEU A 147 4.16 7.61 15.41
CA LEU A 147 4.44 8.91 15.96
C LEU A 147 5.27 9.69 14.94
N PRO A 148 4.67 10.66 14.22
CA PRO A 148 5.38 11.44 13.22
C PRO A 148 6.35 12.43 13.88
N GLY A 149 7.54 12.62 13.27
CA GLY A 149 8.56 13.56 13.69
C GLY A 149 9.93 12.93 13.91
N ASP A 150 10.93 13.75 14.13
CA ASP A 150 12.31 13.30 14.34
C ASP A 150 12.53 12.90 15.82
N TYR A 151 11.81 11.86 16.25
CA TYR A 151 11.91 11.28 17.58
C TYR A 151 12.71 9.98 17.55
N SER A 152 13.57 9.79 18.54
CA SER A 152 14.13 8.48 18.86
C SER A 152 13.15 7.65 19.71
N GLU A 153 13.39 6.34 19.82
CA GLU A 153 12.60 5.50 20.75
C GLU A 153 12.74 5.95 22.21
N ASP A 154 13.92 6.40 22.60
CA ASP A 154 14.18 6.93 23.93
C ASP A 154 13.40 8.22 24.20
N ASP A 155 13.24 9.07 23.19
CA ASP A 155 12.42 10.28 23.32
C ASP A 155 10.93 9.93 23.51
N ALA A 156 10.41 8.93 22.80
CA ALA A 156 9.05 8.48 22.99
C ALA A 156 8.79 7.91 24.39
N ILE A 157 9.79 7.21 24.97
CA ILE A 157 9.73 6.72 26.34
C ILE A 157 9.73 7.90 27.32
N LYS A 158 10.64 8.88 27.16
CA LYS A 158 10.69 10.08 27.99
C LYS A 158 9.39 10.90 27.94
N LEU A 159 8.82 11.07 26.76
CA LEU A 159 7.54 11.77 26.58
C LEU A 159 6.42 11.08 27.37
N ARG A 160 6.36 9.74 27.29
CA ARG A 160 5.40 8.94 28.06
C ARG A 160 5.62 9.09 29.57
N ASP A 161 6.87 8.95 30.03
CA ASP A 161 7.20 8.96 31.45
C ASP A 161 7.00 10.37 32.08
N ASN A 162 7.09 11.42 31.28
CA ASN A 162 6.78 12.79 31.67
C ASN A 162 5.30 13.19 31.51
N ASN A 163 4.41 12.23 31.20
CA ASN A 163 2.99 12.47 30.93
C ASN A 163 2.74 13.51 29.82
N VAL A 164 3.64 13.67 28.88
CA VAL A 164 3.42 14.51 27.70
C VAL A 164 2.44 13.80 26.80
N PRO A 165 1.29 14.39 26.45
CA PRO A 165 0.32 13.76 25.58
C PRO A 165 0.91 13.58 24.18
N VAL A 166 1.16 12.33 23.81
CA VAL A 166 1.69 11.97 22.48
C VAL A 166 0.54 11.46 21.65
N GLN A 167 0.31 12.12 20.53
CA GLN A 167 -0.75 11.69 19.62
C GLN A 167 -0.21 10.66 18.63
N TRP A 168 -0.50 9.39 18.91
CA TRP A 168 -0.23 8.30 17.99
C TRP A 168 -1.29 8.21 16.90
N GLU A 169 -0.86 8.01 15.67
CA GLU A 169 -1.75 7.67 14.55
C GLU A 169 -1.87 6.15 14.44
N PHE A 170 -3.10 5.66 14.30
CA PHE A 170 -3.36 4.25 14.02
C PHE A 170 -3.34 4.04 12.51
N LEU A 171 -2.46 3.18 12.04
CA LEU A 171 -2.21 3.00 10.62
C LEU A 171 -2.42 1.56 10.17
N VAL A 172 -2.95 1.41 8.96
CA VAL A 172 -3.05 0.15 8.23
C VAL A 172 -2.20 0.24 6.97
N ARG A 173 -1.33 -0.74 6.76
CA ARG A 173 -0.44 -0.78 5.61
C ARG A 173 -1.17 -1.23 4.35
N VAL A 174 -1.01 -0.47 3.28
CA VAL A 174 -1.47 -0.83 1.93
C VAL A 174 -0.40 -1.70 1.26
N VAL A 175 -0.81 -2.79 0.61
CA VAL A 175 0.14 -3.75 -0.02
C VAL A 175 0.85 -3.12 -1.22
N TRP A 176 0.11 -2.40 -2.07
CA TRP A 176 0.64 -1.73 -3.26
C TRP A 176 0.26 -0.26 -3.28
N ALA A 177 1.24 0.60 -3.44
CA ALA A 177 1.01 2.05 -3.49
C ALA A 177 -0.02 2.44 -4.58
N ASP A 178 -0.06 1.72 -5.69
CA ASP A 178 -0.98 1.95 -6.80
C ASP A 178 -2.46 1.78 -6.44
N TYR A 179 -2.78 1.12 -5.33
CA TYR A 179 -4.17 1.09 -4.84
C TYR A 179 -4.66 2.48 -4.39
N VAL A 180 -3.73 3.35 -4.00
CA VAL A 180 -4.02 4.72 -3.55
C VAL A 180 -3.52 5.74 -4.58
N PHE A 181 -2.29 5.60 -5.08
CA PHE A 181 -1.58 6.56 -5.92
C PHE A 181 -1.54 6.20 -7.42
N GLU A 182 -2.53 5.49 -7.94
CA GLU A 182 -2.55 5.14 -9.37
C GLU A 182 -2.44 6.38 -10.25
N GLY A 183 -1.35 6.46 -11.01
CA GLY A 183 -1.09 7.58 -11.93
C GLY A 183 -0.72 8.90 -11.26
N VAL A 184 -0.61 8.94 -9.93
CA VAL A 184 -0.21 10.12 -9.15
C VAL A 184 1.16 9.88 -8.54
N PRO A 185 2.11 10.82 -8.61
CA PRO A 185 3.40 10.68 -7.94
C PRO A 185 3.21 10.52 -6.44
N MET A 186 3.88 9.53 -5.85
CA MET A 186 3.86 9.33 -4.41
C MET A 186 4.71 10.44 -3.74
N PRO A 187 4.21 11.12 -2.71
CA PRO A 187 4.97 12.11 -1.95
C PRO A 187 6.21 11.52 -1.28
N SER A 188 7.08 12.39 -0.77
CA SER A 188 8.26 11.99 0.01
C SER A 188 7.86 11.26 1.29
N THR A 189 8.78 10.40 1.77
CA THR A 189 8.58 9.67 3.02
C THR A 189 8.66 10.59 4.23
N MET A 190 7.89 10.26 5.28
CA MET A 190 7.97 10.89 6.60
C MET A 190 8.86 10.10 7.53
N ASN A 191 9.56 10.82 8.42
CA ASN A 191 10.25 10.24 9.55
C ASN A 191 9.31 10.08 10.74
N GLY A 192 9.59 9.09 11.58
CA GLY A 192 8.83 8.87 12.80
C GLY A 192 9.05 7.48 13.37
N ILE A 193 8.45 7.24 14.52
CA ILE A 193 8.52 5.96 15.21
C ILE A 193 7.31 5.12 14.83
N LEU A 194 7.55 3.92 14.30
CA LEU A 194 6.53 2.94 13.95
C LEU A 194 6.57 1.76 14.92
N LYS A 195 5.45 1.45 15.58
CA LYS A 195 5.33 0.33 16.54
C LYS A 195 4.14 -0.55 16.22
N LEU A 196 4.23 -1.82 16.58
CA LEU A 196 3.08 -2.73 16.53
C LEU A 196 2.04 -2.31 17.57
N ASN A 197 0.78 -2.27 17.16
CA ASN A 197 -0.33 -2.08 18.09
C ASN A 197 -0.78 -3.44 18.64
N LYS A 198 -0.29 -3.81 19.81
CA LYS A 198 -0.61 -5.08 20.46
C LYS A 198 -1.92 -5.09 21.25
N ASN A 199 -2.61 -3.94 21.33
CA ASN A 199 -3.82 -3.77 22.15
C ASN A 199 -5.10 -3.74 21.32
N PHE A 200 -5.12 -4.37 20.16
CA PHE A 200 -6.30 -4.42 19.30
C PHE A 200 -6.98 -5.78 19.47
N ASP A 201 -7.79 -5.89 20.52
CA ASP A 201 -8.91 -6.83 20.61
C ASP A 201 -10.23 -6.09 20.35
#